data_1e9414924a95c89ae852d781d3f68281
#
_entry.id   1e9414924a95c89ae852d781d3f68281
#
_cell.length_a   1.000
_cell.length_b   1.000
_cell.length_c   1.000
_cell.angle_alpha   90.00
_cell.angle_beta   90.00
_cell.angle_gamma   90.00
#
_symmetry.space_group_name_H-M   'P 1'
#
loop_
_entity.id
_entity.type
_entity.pdbx_description
1 polymer ?
#
loop_
_entity_poly.entity_id
_entity_poly.type
_entity_poly.pdbx_seq_one_letter_code
_entity_poly.pdbx_strand_id
1 'polypeptide(L)'
;MLFRSGSIYHALKKLEGEGCIALAGVEQTGHRQKAVYRITEAGRNHLHTLIADALRASSALYPTTLYSALSLADKLPPAEVRLALEEQRRRLEAEYAALERGRAGNEGQEVPPLARITIDNMVDIVQRQRRCVEELLAAVGEAP
;
A
#
# COMPACT_ATOMS: atom_id res chain seq x y z
N MET A 1 -1.46 2.42 20.42
CA MET A 1 -0.51 1.34 20.14
C MET A 1 0.86 1.76 20.62
N LEU A 2 1.34 1.21 21.74
CA LEU A 2 2.67 1.52 22.31
C LEU A 2 3.71 0.74 21.52
N PHE A 3 4.49 1.42 20.68
CA PHE A 3 5.67 0.82 20.05
C PHE A 3 6.68 0.48 21.14
N ARG A 4 7.00 -0.80 21.30
CA ARG A 4 8.08 -1.23 22.20
C ARG A 4 9.38 -0.65 21.69
N SER A 5 10.07 0.15 22.52
CA SER A 5 11.35 0.79 22.16
C SER A 5 12.38 -0.16 21.55
N GLY A 6 12.38 -1.43 21.94
CA GLY A 6 13.26 -2.45 21.38
C GLY A 6 13.04 -2.75 19.87
N SER A 7 11.84 -2.57 19.33
CA SER A 7 11.57 -2.81 17.91
C SER A 7 12.13 -1.70 17.01
N ILE A 8 12.14 -0.46 17.48
CA ILE A 8 12.68 0.69 16.73
C ILE A 8 14.20 0.60 16.63
N TYR A 9 14.88 0.28 17.72
CA TYR A 9 16.35 0.11 17.70
C TYR A 9 16.78 -1.06 16.80
N HIS A 10 16.02 -2.15 16.81
CA HIS A 10 16.29 -3.28 15.92
C HIS A 10 16.11 -2.90 14.45
N ALA A 11 15.04 -2.17 14.13
CA ALA A 11 14.78 -1.69 12.77
C ALA A 11 15.90 -0.72 12.29
N LEU A 12 16.33 0.22 13.13
CA LEU A 12 17.42 1.14 12.80
C LEU A 12 18.73 0.41 12.52
N LYS A 13 19.11 -0.55 13.38
CA LYS A 13 20.32 -1.36 13.17
C LYS A 13 20.25 -2.18 11.87
N LYS A 14 19.09 -2.73 11.56
CA LYS A 14 18.87 -3.46 10.31
C LYS A 14 19.06 -2.55 9.11
N LEU A 15 18.39 -1.40 9.09
CA LEU A 15 18.49 -0.42 7.99
C LEU A 15 19.91 0.13 7.82
N GLU A 16 20.64 0.32 8.90
CA GLU A 16 22.05 0.74 8.88
C GLU A 16 22.93 -0.38 8.29
N GLY A 17 22.73 -1.62 8.72
CA GLY A 17 23.44 -2.80 8.20
C GLY A 17 23.15 -3.06 6.71
N GLU A 18 21.97 -2.70 6.23
CA GLU A 18 21.57 -2.75 4.80
C GLU A 18 22.03 -1.53 4.01
N GLY A 19 22.69 -0.56 4.64
CA GLY A 19 23.15 0.66 4.00
C GLY A 19 22.05 1.66 3.62
N CYS A 20 20.82 1.46 4.10
CA CYS A 20 19.68 2.33 3.80
C CYS A 20 19.72 3.64 4.58
N ILE A 21 20.32 3.64 5.75
CA ILE A 21 20.58 4.82 6.57
C ILE A 21 22.03 4.85 7.01
N ALA A 22 22.54 6.03 7.30
CA ALA A 22 23.88 6.23 7.89
C ALA A 22 23.78 7.16 9.11
N LEU A 23 24.60 6.91 10.11
CA LEU A 23 24.73 7.80 11.27
C LEU A 23 25.26 9.16 10.79
N ALA A 24 24.46 10.21 10.97
CA ALA A 24 24.81 11.58 10.58
C ALA A 24 25.49 12.35 11.72
N GLY A 25 25.23 11.95 12.96
CA GLY A 25 25.80 12.58 14.16
C GLY A 25 25.12 12.12 15.43
N VAL A 26 25.63 12.63 16.55
CA VAL A 26 25.03 12.42 17.87
C VAL A 26 24.74 13.80 18.46
N GLU A 27 23.50 14.08 18.74
CA GLU A 27 23.05 15.30 19.39
C GLU A 27 22.94 15.07 20.90
N GLN A 28 23.38 16.03 21.68
CA GLN A 28 23.22 16.00 23.12
C GLN A 28 22.06 16.91 23.54
N THR A 29 21.02 16.31 24.07
CA THR A 29 19.84 17.02 24.57
C THR A 29 19.80 16.82 26.09
N GLY A 30 20.39 17.78 26.84
CA GLY A 30 20.58 17.64 28.28
C GLY A 30 21.52 16.47 28.63
N HIS A 31 21.06 15.53 29.45
CA HIS A 31 21.83 14.34 29.84
C HIS A 31 21.65 13.12 28.91
N ARG A 32 20.90 13.25 27.77
CA ARG A 32 20.66 12.15 26.87
C ARG A 32 21.35 12.39 25.53
N GLN A 33 22.02 11.35 25.03
CA GLN A 33 22.55 11.31 23.66
C GLN A 33 21.48 10.78 22.72
N LYS A 34 21.28 11.49 21.61
CA LYS A 34 20.34 11.14 20.53
C LYS A 34 21.13 10.92 19.26
N ALA A 35 21.12 9.68 18.74
CA ALA A 35 21.68 9.38 17.45
C ALA A 35 20.78 9.96 16.33
N VAL A 36 21.39 10.66 15.40
CA VAL A 36 20.73 11.24 14.23
C VAL A 36 21.16 10.46 13.01
N TYR A 37 20.22 9.90 12.29
CA TYR A 37 20.44 9.14 11.07
C TYR A 37 20.00 9.94 9.85
N ARG A 38 20.68 9.70 8.73
CA ARG A 38 20.33 10.25 7.42
C ARG A 38 20.06 9.10 6.47
N ILE A 39 18.99 9.21 5.68
CA ILE A 39 18.72 8.27 4.60
C ILE A 39 19.79 8.40 3.52
N THR A 40 20.31 7.28 3.04
CA THR A 40 21.27 7.21 1.93
C THR A 40 20.54 7.20 0.59
N GLU A 41 21.29 7.25 -0.52
CA GLU A 41 20.71 7.06 -1.85
C GLU A 41 20.12 5.65 -2.03
N ALA A 42 20.84 4.62 -1.56
CA ALA A 42 20.33 3.24 -1.52
C ALA A 42 19.04 3.14 -0.69
N GLY A 43 18.97 3.84 0.45
CA GLY A 43 17.77 3.91 1.28
C GLY A 43 16.59 4.59 0.58
N ARG A 44 16.83 5.66 -0.17
CA ARG A 44 15.77 6.31 -0.99
C ARG A 44 15.25 5.37 -2.07
N ASN A 45 16.13 4.69 -2.79
CA ASN A 45 15.73 3.73 -3.82
C ASN A 45 14.94 2.56 -3.22
N HIS A 46 15.36 2.05 -2.07
CA HIS A 46 14.62 1.01 -1.35
C HIS A 46 13.23 1.51 -0.90
N LEU A 47 13.13 2.73 -0.37
CA LEU A 47 11.86 3.36 0.00
C LEU A 47 10.93 3.51 -1.22
N HIS A 48 11.45 3.97 -2.36
CA HIS A 48 10.67 4.07 -3.61
C HIS A 48 10.10 2.71 -4.03
N THR A 49 10.91 1.65 -3.97
CA THR A 49 10.45 0.28 -4.25
C THR A 49 9.32 -0.14 -3.32
N LEU A 50 9.49 0.07 -2.00
CA LEU A 50 8.46 -0.28 -1.02
C LEU A 50 7.15 0.49 -1.24
N ILE A 51 7.22 1.79 -1.56
CA ILE A 51 6.03 2.60 -1.86
C ILE A 51 5.35 2.06 -3.12
N ALA A 52 6.10 1.81 -4.19
CA ALA A 52 5.56 1.29 -5.45
C ALA A 52 4.90 -0.08 -5.27
N ASP A 53 5.50 -0.98 -4.51
CA ASP A 53 4.94 -2.30 -4.21
C ASP A 53 3.67 -2.21 -3.34
N ALA A 54 3.67 -1.32 -2.35
CA ALA A 54 2.49 -1.06 -1.53
C ALA A 54 1.33 -0.46 -2.33
N LEU A 55 1.62 0.41 -3.31
CA LEU A 55 0.61 0.97 -4.22
C LEU A 55 0.02 -0.09 -5.16
N ARG A 56 0.80 -1.12 -5.52
CA ARG A 56 0.33 -2.26 -6.33
C ARG A 56 -0.48 -3.26 -5.52
N ALA A 57 -0.33 -3.27 -4.19
CA ALA A 57 -1.06 -4.20 -3.34
C ALA A 57 -2.55 -3.87 -3.34
N SER A 58 -3.37 -4.92 -3.38
CA SER A 58 -4.82 -4.81 -3.29
C SER A 58 -5.34 -5.67 -2.14
N SER A 59 -6.33 -5.12 -1.43
CA SER A 59 -7.11 -5.86 -0.44
C SER A 59 -8.58 -5.55 -0.64
N ALA A 60 -9.38 -6.57 -0.81
CA ALA A 60 -10.83 -6.41 -0.98
C ALA A 60 -11.53 -5.96 0.31
N LEU A 61 -10.94 -6.22 1.47
CA LEU A 61 -11.55 -5.90 2.77
C LEU A 61 -11.16 -4.51 3.26
N TYR A 62 -9.86 -4.27 3.42
CA TYR A 62 -9.37 -3.00 3.94
C TYR A 62 -7.92 -2.75 3.47
N PRO A 63 -7.70 -1.93 2.45
CA PRO A 63 -6.38 -1.77 1.82
C PRO A 63 -5.47 -0.84 2.63
N THR A 64 -5.15 -1.21 3.88
CA THR A 64 -4.30 -0.41 4.78
C THR A 64 -2.93 -0.11 4.20
N THR A 65 -2.34 -1.07 3.47
CA THR A 65 -1.05 -0.91 2.80
C THR A 65 -1.11 0.18 1.72
N LEU A 66 -2.19 0.20 0.92
CA LEU A 66 -2.42 1.26 -0.07
C LEU A 66 -2.53 2.63 0.61
N TYR A 67 -3.34 2.75 1.67
CA TYR A 67 -3.53 4.03 2.34
C TYR A 67 -2.25 4.54 3.00
N SER A 68 -1.44 3.65 3.57
CA SER A 68 -0.12 4.01 4.09
C SER A 68 0.84 4.46 2.99
N ALA A 69 0.80 3.82 1.82
CA ALA A 69 1.62 4.20 0.67
C ALA A 69 1.19 5.55 0.07
N LEU A 70 -0.12 5.83 0.00
CA LEU A 70 -0.64 7.10 -0.50
C LEU A 70 -0.19 8.30 0.33
N SER A 71 -0.02 8.14 1.65
CA SER A 71 0.51 9.20 2.52
C SER A 71 1.98 9.56 2.23
N LEU A 72 2.68 8.74 1.44
CA LEU A 72 4.07 8.91 1.03
C LEU A 72 4.23 9.00 -0.49
N ALA A 73 3.13 9.14 -1.23
CA ALA A 73 3.16 9.12 -2.69
C ALA A 73 3.92 10.32 -3.30
N ASP A 74 4.02 11.43 -2.55
CA ASP A 74 4.83 12.59 -2.91
C ASP A 74 6.34 12.30 -3.01
N LYS A 75 6.80 11.16 -2.52
CA LYS A 75 8.20 10.70 -2.60
C LYS A 75 8.51 9.97 -3.91
N LEU A 76 7.50 9.68 -4.73
CA LEU A 76 7.64 9.06 -6.04
C LEU A 76 7.34 10.04 -7.16
N PRO A 77 7.98 9.88 -8.35
CA PRO A 77 7.56 10.58 -9.55
C PRO A 77 6.08 10.26 -9.87
N PRO A 78 5.25 11.24 -10.29
CA PRO A 78 3.85 11.02 -10.61
C PRO A 78 3.61 9.89 -11.63
N ALA A 79 4.52 9.72 -12.59
CA ALA A 79 4.45 8.64 -13.56
C ALA A 79 4.55 7.24 -12.93
N GLU A 80 5.39 7.07 -11.90
CA GLU A 80 5.51 5.80 -11.17
C GLU A 80 4.29 5.52 -10.30
N VAL A 81 3.74 6.55 -9.65
CA VAL A 81 2.48 6.45 -8.90
C VAL A 81 1.36 6.00 -9.83
N ARG A 82 1.23 6.64 -11.00
CA ARG A 82 0.24 6.29 -12.01
C ARG A 82 0.39 4.83 -12.47
N LEU A 83 1.61 4.41 -12.83
CA LEU A 83 1.87 3.05 -13.28
C LEU A 83 1.46 2.00 -12.23
N ALA A 84 1.81 2.24 -10.96
CA ALA A 84 1.45 1.35 -9.86
C ALA A 84 -0.07 1.25 -9.65
N LEU A 85 -0.78 2.38 -9.73
CA LEU A 85 -2.24 2.43 -9.60
C LEU A 85 -2.95 1.78 -10.80
N GLU A 86 -2.44 1.93 -12.02
CA GLU A 86 -2.97 1.24 -13.20
C GLU A 86 -2.79 -0.27 -13.13
N GLU A 87 -1.68 -0.74 -12.57
CA GLU A 87 -1.48 -2.17 -12.32
C GLU A 87 -2.47 -2.70 -11.27
N GLN A 88 -2.71 -1.94 -10.20
CA GLN A 88 -3.71 -2.28 -9.20
C GLN A 88 -5.11 -2.30 -9.80
N ARG A 89 -5.49 -1.31 -10.64
CA ARG A 89 -6.76 -1.28 -11.35
C ARG A 89 -6.99 -2.55 -12.16
N ARG A 90 -5.98 -2.98 -12.95
CA ARG A 90 -6.07 -4.22 -13.73
C ARG A 90 -6.29 -5.46 -12.87
N ARG A 91 -5.64 -5.54 -11.70
CA ARG A 91 -5.84 -6.65 -10.75
C ARG A 91 -7.25 -6.66 -10.20
N LEU A 92 -7.77 -5.51 -9.79
CA LEU A 92 -9.15 -5.38 -9.29
C LEU A 92 -10.19 -5.68 -10.38
N GLU A 93 -9.94 -5.29 -11.63
CA GLU A 93 -10.80 -5.63 -12.76
C GLU A 93 -10.84 -7.16 -13.01
N ALA A 94 -9.69 -7.82 -12.93
CA ALA A 94 -9.62 -9.29 -13.07
C ALA A 94 -10.34 -10.01 -11.92
N GLU A 95 -10.19 -9.51 -10.69
CA GLU A 95 -10.86 -10.04 -9.50
C GLU A 95 -12.39 -9.84 -9.60
N TYR A 96 -12.83 -8.65 -9.97
CA TYR A 96 -14.24 -8.35 -10.19
C TYR A 96 -14.85 -9.29 -11.24
N ALA A 97 -14.19 -9.44 -12.40
CA ALA A 97 -14.65 -10.32 -13.46
C ALA A 97 -14.70 -11.80 -13.03
N ALA A 98 -13.79 -12.23 -12.15
CA ALA A 98 -13.82 -13.59 -11.59
C ALA A 98 -15.01 -13.80 -10.66
N LEU A 99 -15.32 -12.83 -9.79
CA LEU A 99 -16.47 -12.87 -8.90
C LEU A 99 -17.80 -12.86 -9.69
N GLU A 100 -17.90 -11.99 -10.71
CA GLU A 100 -19.08 -11.93 -11.58
C GLU A 100 -19.31 -13.25 -12.36
N ARG A 101 -18.25 -13.87 -12.87
CA ARG A 101 -18.38 -15.21 -13.50
C ARG A 101 -18.85 -16.27 -12.50
N GLY A 102 -18.33 -16.24 -11.26
CA GLY A 102 -18.78 -17.13 -10.19
C GLY A 102 -20.26 -16.91 -9.85
N ARG A 103 -20.71 -15.65 -9.82
CA ARG A 103 -22.10 -15.28 -9.60
C ARG A 103 -23.01 -15.76 -10.74
N ALA A 104 -22.64 -15.49 -11.98
CA ALA A 104 -23.38 -15.88 -13.17
C ALA A 104 -23.43 -17.41 -13.35
N GLY A 105 -22.35 -18.14 -13.03
CA GLY A 105 -22.32 -19.60 -13.08
C GLY A 105 -23.29 -20.29 -12.10
N ASN A 106 -23.77 -19.54 -11.12
CA ASN A 106 -24.78 -19.99 -10.15
C ASN A 106 -26.21 -19.56 -10.51
N GLU A 107 -26.39 -18.82 -11.61
CA GLU A 107 -27.73 -18.48 -12.13
C GLU A 107 -28.46 -19.75 -12.56
N GLY A 108 -29.62 -20.00 -11.96
CA GLY A 108 -30.41 -21.22 -12.20
C GLY A 108 -30.12 -22.38 -11.24
N GLN A 109 -29.14 -22.26 -10.34
CA GLN A 109 -28.94 -23.18 -9.23
C GLN A 109 -29.50 -22.59 -7.93
N GLU A 110 -29.97 -23.47 -7.04
CA GLU A 110 -30.45 -23.05 -5.73
C GLU A 110 -29.26 -22.75 -4.81
N VAL A 111 -28.72 -21.52 -4.93
CA VAL A 111 -27.58 -21.06 -4.09
C VAL A 111 -28.12 -20.72 -2.70
N PRO A 112 -27.54 -21.28 -1.63
CA PRO A 112 -27.93 -20.95 -0.28
C PRO A 112 -27.90 -19.42 -0.02
N PRO A 113 -28.90 -18.84 0.66
CA PRO A 113 -28.98 -17.39 0.85
C PRO A 113 -27.71 -16.76 1.45
N LEU A 114 -27.06 -17.43 2.39
CA LEU A 114 -25.81 -16.93 3.01
C LEU A 114 -24.66 -16.86 1.99
N ALA A 115 -24.56 -17.85 1.10
CA ALA A 115 -23.52 -17.84 0.06
C ALA A 115 -23.74 -16.69 -0.92
N ARG A 116 -25.00 -16.46 -1.33
CA ARG A 116 -25.35 -15.33 -2.20
C ARG A 116 -24.99 -13.99 -1.56
N ILE A 117 -25.42 -13.77 -0.31
CA ILE A 117 -25.09 -12.52 0.43
C ILE A 117 -23.58 -12.33 0.51
N THR A 118 -22.81 -13.40 0.74
CA THR A 118 -21.36 -13.34 0.81
C THR A 118 -20.75 -12.93 -0.52
N ILE A 119 -21.19 -13.53 -1.63
CA ILE A 119 -20.70 -13.21 -2.97
C ILE A 119 -21.05 -11.76 -3.34
N ASP A 120 -22.28 -11.34 -3.11
CA ASP A 120 -22.74 -9.97 -3.38
C ASP A 120 -21.88 -8.96 -2.59
N ASN A 121 -21.64 -9.21 -1.31
CA ASN A 121 -20.77 -8.36 -0.49
C ASN A 121 -19.32 -8.32 -1.03
N MET A 122 -18.76 -9.44 -1.50
CA MET A 122 -17.41 -9.46 -2.11
C MET A 122 -17.38 -8.62 -3.38
N VAL A 123 -18.38 -8.73 -4.24
CA VAL A 123 -18.52 -7.93 -5.47
C VAL A 123 -18.56 -6.44 -5.14
N ASP A 124 -19.38 -6.02 -4.17
CA ASP A 124 -19.52 -4.62 -3.75
C ASP A 124 -18.19 -4.05 -3.21
N ILE A 125 -17.47 -4.82 -2.40
CA ILE A 125 -16.17 -4.43 -1.84
C ILE A 125 -15.18 -4.19 -2.98
N VAL A 126 -15.03 -5.12 -3.91
CA VAL A 126 -14.09 -5.00 -5.04
C VAL A 126 -14.50 -3.84 -5.95
N GLN A 127 -15.80 -3.66 -6.21
CA GLN A 127 -16.30 -2.54 -7.00
C GLN A 127 -15.99 -1.19 -6.33
N ARG A 128 -16.13 -1.09 -5.01
CA ARG A 128 -15.77 0.12 -4.26
C ARG A 128 -14.27 0.42 -4.35
N GLN A 129 -13.42 -0.61 -4.25
CA GLN A 129 -11.98 -0.46 -4.40
C GLN A 129 -11.60 0.01 -5.82
N ARG A 130 -12.23 -0.53 -6.87
CA ARG A 130 -12.04 -0.07 -8.25
C ARG A 130 -12.31 1.42 -8.40
N ARG A 131 -13.46 1.89 -7.91
CA ARG A 131 -13.80 3.33 -7.94
C ARG A 131 -12.76 4.18 -7.22
N CYS A 132 -12.29 3.75 -6.05
CA CYS A 132 -11.25 4.45 -5.32
C CYS A 132 -9.97 4.59 -6.14
N VAL A 133 -9.51 3.53 -6.80
CA VAL A 133 -8.32 3.58 -7.65
C VAL A 133 -8.52 4.45 -8.89
N GLU A 134 -9.72 4.46 -9.49
CA GLU A 134 -10.07 5.35 -10.60
C GLU A 134 -10.03 6.83 -10.18
N GLU A 135 -10.59 7.17 -9.01
CA GLU A 135 -10.52 8.51 -8.41
C GLU A 135 -9.07 8.95 -8.14
N LEU A 136 -8.23 8.03 -7.62
CA LEU A 136 -6.80 8.28 -7.39
C LEU A 136 -6.05 8.53 -8.70
N LEU A 137 -6.33 7.74 -9.75
CA LEU A 137 -5.72 7.90 -11.07
C LEU A 137 -6.08 9.24 -11.71
N ALA A 138 -7.33 9.69 -11.54
CA ALA A 138 -7.76 11.01 -11.98
C ALA A 138 -6.99 12.12 -11.25
N ALA A 139 -6.89 12.04 -9.93
CA ALA A 139 -6.17 13.01 -9.11
C ALA A 139 -4.67 13.11 -9.45
N VAL A 140 -4.00 11.98 -9.72
CA VAL A 140 -2.58 11.97 -10.16
C VAL A 140 -2.41 12.60 -11.55
N GLY A 141 -3.45 12.60 -12.40
CA GLY A 141 -3.41 13.20 -13.73
C GLY A 141 -3.57 14.72 -13.74
N GLU A 142 -4.13 15.30 -12.69
CA GLU A 142 -4.40 16.72 -12.54
C GLU A 142 -3.29 17.47 -11.78
N ALA A 143 -2.31 16.75 -11.23
CA ALA A 143 -1.18 17.39 -10.58
C ALA A 143 -0.28 18.10 -11.61
N PRO A 144 0.03 19.41 -11.43
CA PRO A 144 0.79 20.22 -12.36
C PRO A 144 2.24 19.77 -12.52
#